data_e196205323194fe02181fcc1e2bfb29f
#
_entry.id   e196205323194fe02181fcc1e2bfb29f
#
_cell.length_a   1.000
_cell.length_b   1.000
_cell.length_c   1.000
_cell.angle_alpha   90.00
_cell.angle_beta   90.00
_cell.angle_gamma   90.00
#
_symmetry.space_group_name_H-M   'P 1'
#
loop_
_entity.id
_entity.type
_entity.pdbx_description
1 polymer ?
#
loop_
_entity_poly.entity_id
_entity_poly.type
_entity_poly.pdbx_seq_one_letter_code
_entity_poly.pdbx_strand_id
1 'polypeptide(L)'
;MFNGNTLLNTPLAIDKGYLMSLVPSLAAEFMLMKSSPIQSVKEREIQYLSKINKQGEGKENMKFPVIVDIVGAITKYSTYFSYGTQFLGELLKELDRSPSVSGIILNIDSGGGMVSGTAELTHIIKNLETPTISYTSGYQCSAALDIASGCDYHMASPFADKIGSIGTMLSYQDFSAMFEKWGAKIYEIYAPQSTDKNKEYRELMKGNEKLYTEQLKVLADDFISRMKENFGEKLKDDGHVFKGKTYTPKEALEIGLIDELGSLEDALSKF
;
A
#
# COMPACT_ATOMS: atom_id res chain seq x y z
N MET A 1 -17.55 -11.31 -3.40
CA MET A 1 -16.43 -12.26 -3.51
C MET A 1 -15.24 -11.51 -4.06
N PHE A 2 -14.21 -11.33 -3.26
CA PHE A 2 -12.98 -10.70 -3.73
C PHE A 2 -12.27 -11.70 -4.64
N ASN A 3 -12.14 -11.38 -5.89
CA ASN A 3 -11.47 -12.25 -6.85
C ASN A 3 -9.98 -11.89 -6.81
N GLY A 4 -9.11 -12.82 -6.42
CA GLY A 4 -7.65 -12.61 -6.37
C GLY A 4 -7.04 -12.06 -7.69
N ASN A 5 -7.78 -12.17 -8.80
CA ASN A 5 -7.47 -11.51 -10.06
C ASN A 5 -7.50 -9.97 -10.00
N THR A 6 -8.12 -9.36 -9.00
CA THR A 6 -8.23 -7.89 -8.94
C THR A 6 -6.87 -7.24 -8.69
N LEU A 7 -6.00 -7.83 -7.86
CA LEU A 7 -4.65 -7.34 -7.63
C LEU A 7 -3.75 -7.47 -8.87
N LEU A 8 -3.99 -8.48 -9.71
CA LEU A 8 -3.14 -8.77 -10.88
C LEU A 8 -3.54 -7.97 -12.13
N ASN A 9 -4.76 -7.40 -12.18
CA ASN A 9 -5.31 -6.72 -13.35
C ASN A 9 -5.64 -5.24 -13.10
N THR A 10 -5.08 -4.64 -12.07
CA THR A 10 -5.21 -3.20 -11.79
C THR A 10 -3.84 -2.55 -11.78
N PRO A 11 -3.75 -1.23 -12.03
CA PRO A 11 -2.50 -0.50 -11.84
C PRO A 11 -1.99 -0.68 -10.42
N LEU A 12 -0.75 -1.13 -10.29
CA LEU A 12 -0.10 -1.43 -9.03
C LEU A 12 1.08 -0.50 -8.78
N ALA A 13 1.17 -0.02 -7.57
CA ALA A 13 2.36 0.51 -6.96
C ALA A 13 2.85 -0.53 -5.94
N ILE A 14 3.52 -1.59 -6.41
CA ILE A 14 4.01 -2.70 -5.58
C ILE A 14 5.38 -3.16 -6.07
N ASP A 15 6.27 -3.50 -5.13
CA ASP A 15 7.53 -4.17 -5.49
C ASP A 15 7.25 -5.58 -6.02
N LYS A 16 7.83 -5.91 -7.19
CA LYS A 16 7.55 -7.18 -7.87
C LYS A 16 8.07 -8.40 -7.08
N GLY A 17 9.22 -8.27 -6.44
CA GLY A 17 9.79 -9.34 -5.61
C GLY A 17 8.88 -9.65 -4.43
N TYR A 18 8.36 -8.60 -3.78
CA TYR A 18 7.38 -8.72 -2.71
C TYR A 18 6.06 -9.36 -3.21
N LEU A 19 5.53 -8.90 -4.33
CA LEU A 19 4.32 -9.51 -4.93
C LEU A 19 4.51 -11.01 -5.18
N MET A 20 5.66 -11.41 -5.74
CA MET A 20 5.94 -12.83 -6.02
C MET A 20 6.12 -13.65 -4.74
N SER A 21 6.62 -13.06 -3.66
CA SER A 21 6.74 -13.74 -2.36
C SER A 21 5.38 -14.02 -1.71
N LEU A 22 4.36 -13.21 -2.01
CA LEU A 22 3.00 -13.40 -1.49
C LEU A 22 2.22 -14.52 -2.21
N VAL A 23 2.56 -14.84 -3.46
CA VAL A 23 1.81 -15.80 -4.28
C VAL A 23 1.65 -17.18 -3.62
N PRO A 24 2.70 -17.80 -3.03
CA PRO A 24 2.55 -19.09 -2.35
C PRO A 24 1.62 -19.02 -1.14
N SER A 25 1.73 -17.96 -0.34
CA SER A 25 0.88 -17.75 0.84
C SER A 25 -0.58 -17.55 0.45
N LEU A 26 -0.84 -16.72 -0.57
CA LEU A 26 -2.19 -16.48 -1.12
C LEU A 26 -2.80 -17.77 -1.69
N ALA A 27 -2.00 -18.59 -2.37
CA ALA A 27 -2.45 -19.88 -2.89
C ALA A 27 -2.75 -20.88 -1.77
N ALA A 28 -1.90 -20.98 -0.75
CA ALA A 28 -2.10 -21.84 0.41
C ALA A 28 -3.36 -21.45 1.18
N GLU A 29 -3.56 -20.15 1.43
CA GLU A 29 -4.75 -19.65 2.13
C GLU A 29 -6.03 -19.84 1.34
N PHE A 30 -6.00 -19.68 0.01
CA PHE A 30 -7.14 -20.01 -0.86
C PHE A 30 -7.52 -21.50 -0.76
N MET A 31 -6.53 -22.38 -0.60
CA MET A 31 -6.77 -23.81 -0.35
C MET A 31 -7.33 -24.08 1.04
N LEU A 32 -6.86 -23.37 2.07
CA LEU A 32 -7.32 -23.48 3.46
C LEU A 32 -8.73 -22.90 3.67
N MET A 33 -9.13 -21.89 2.89
CA MET A 33 -10.48 -21.32 2.90
C MET A 33 -11.60 -22.35 2.64
N LYS A 34 -11.27 -23.47 2.00
CA LYS A 34 -12.23 -24.57 1.79
C LYS A 34 -12.50 -25.40 3.05
N SER A 35 -11.70 -25.26 4.10
CA SER A 35 -11.73 -26.15 5.27
C SER A 35 -12.03 -25.47 6.61
N SER A 36 -12.10 -24.13 6.68
CA SER A 36 -12.31 -23.37 7.92
C SER A 36 -13.48 -22.39 7.79
N PRO A 37 -14.26 -22.13 8.85
CA PRO A 37 -15.27 -21.07 8.84
C PRO A 37 -14.58 -19.73 8.56
N ILE A 38 -14.96 -19.10 7.46
CA ILE A 38 -14.41 -17.83 7.03
C ILE A 38 -14.90 -16.74 7.98
N GLN A 39 -13.99 -16.19 8.77
CA GLN A 39 -14.26 -14.97 9.52
C GLN A 39 -14.55 -13.83 8.53
N SER A 40 -15.62 -13.09 8.73
CA SER A 40 -15.95 -11.98 7.83
C SER A 40 -14.89 -10.87 7.91
N VAL A 41 -14.69 -10.15 6.82
CA VAL A 41 -13.79 -8.97 6.79
C VAL A 41 -14.17 -7.98 7.91
N LYS A 42 -15.47 -7.80 8.12
CA LYS A 42 -16.00 -6.92 9.19
C LYS A 42 -15.62 -7.39 10.60
N GLU A 43 -15.63 -8.68 10.86
CA GLU A 43 -15.19 -9.22 12.17
C GLU A 43 -13.70 -8.97 12.39
N ARG A 44 -12.88 -9.07 11.36
CA ARG A 44 -11.45 -8.73 11.45
C ARG A 44 -11.23 -7.24 11.71
N GLU A 45 -11.95 -6.36 11.04
CA GLU A 45 -11.91 -4.91 11.32
C GLU A 45 -12.29 -4.62 12.78
N ILE A 46 -13.34 -5.25 13.31
CA ILE A 46 -13.73 -5.12 14.72
C ILE A 46 -12.63 -5.63 15.66
N GLN A 47 -12.01 -6.76 15.36
CA GLN A 47 -10.89 -7.28 16.16
C GLN A 47 -9.69 -6.34 16.14
N TYR A 48 -9.40 -5.74 14.99
CA TYR A 48 -8.32 -4.76 14.88
C TYR A 48 -8.61 -3.51 15.70
N LEU A 49 -9.81 -2.95 15.63
CA LEU A 49 -10.23 -1.84 16.48
C LEU A 49 -10.10 -2.19 17.97
N SER A 50 -10.48 -3.41 18.37
CA SER A 50 -10.29 -3.87 19.75
C SER A 50 -8.80 -3.93 20.14
N LYS A 51 -7.91 -4.35 19.24
CA LYS A 51 -6.45 -4.32 19.47
C LYS A 51 -5.95 -2.90 19.68
N ILE A 52 -6.40 -1.95 18.85
CA ILE A 52 -6.02 -0.54 18.99
C ILE A 52 -6.50 0.03 20.33
N ASN A 53 -7.77 -0.20 20.69
CA ASN A 53 -8.34 0.30 21.94
C ASN A 53 -7.62 -0.23 23.18
N LYS A 54 -7.12 -1.46 23.16
CA LYS A 54 -6.32 -2.04 24.25
C LYS A 54 -5.00 -1.30 24.51
N GLN A 55 -4.47 -0.55 23.58
CA GLN A 55 -3.25 0.24 23.80
C GLN A 55 -3.48 1.38 24.82
N GLY A 56 -4.74 1.81 24.98
CA GLY A 56 -5.15 2.81 25.98
C GLY A 56 -5.59 2.25 27.34
N GLU A 57 -5.70 0.91 27.49
CA GLU A 57 -6.13 0.32 28.76
C GLU A 57 -5.15 0.66 29.90
N GLY A 58 -5.69 1.08 31.03
CA GLY A 58 -4.90 1.49 32.20
C GLY A 58 -4.24 2.86 32.09
N LYS A 59 -4.52 3.61 31.04
CA LYS A 59 -3.97 4.96 30.78
C LYS A 59 -5.02 6.06 30.88
N GLU A 60 -6.08 5.83 31.67
CA GLU A 60 -7.11 6.84 31.90
C GLU A 60 -6.49 8.12 32.43
N ASN A 61 -6.81 9.25 31.80
CA ASN A 61 -6.26 10.59 32.07
C ASN A 61 -4.78 10.80 31.68
N MET A 62 -4.16 9.88 30.91
CA MET A 62 -2.83 10.06 30.36
C MET A 62 -2.89 10.14 28.83
N LYS A 63 -2.02 10.96 28.24
CA LYS A 63 -1.78 10.91 26.79
C LYS A 63 -0.79 9.78 26.48
N PHE A 64 -1.02 9.07 25.37
CA PHE A 64 -0.14 7.98 24.93
C PHE A 64 -0.10 7.89 23.40
N PRO A 65 1.03 7.47 22.83
CA PRO A 65 1.10 7.19 21.40
C PRO A 65 0.38 5.88 21.04
N VAL A 66 -0.16 5.81 19.82
CA VAL A 66 -0.87 4.64 19.27
C VAL A 66 -0.10 4.10 18.08
N ILE A 67 0.08 2.78 18.05
CA ILE A 67 0.66 2.07 16.91
C ILE A 67 -0.46 1.54 16.02
N VAL A 68 -0.40 1.90 14.75
CA VAL A 68 -1.30 1.41 13.69
C VAL A 68 -0.47 0.59 12.69
N ASP A 69 -0.72 -0.72 12.65
CA ASP A 69 -0.03 -1.62 11.74
C ASP A 69 -0.61 -1.53 10.32
N ILE A 70 0.25 -1.36 9.31
CA ILE A 70 -0.06 -1.43 7.89
C ILE A 70 0.80 -2.54 7.28
N VAL A 71 0.26 -3.76 7.26
CA VAL A 71 1.01 -4.96 6.88
C VAL A 71 0.36 -5.64 5.69
N GLY A 72 1.20 -6.11 4.76
CA GLY A 72 0.77 -6.82 3.55
C GLY A 72 0.47 -5.91 2.37
N ALA A 73 -0.30 -6.42 1.41
CA ALA A 73 -0.62 -5.66 0.19
C ALA A 73 -1.59 -4.50 0.47
N ILE A 74 -1.26 -3.31 -0.03
CA ILE A 74 -2.13 -2.13 0.05
C ILE A 74 -3.32 -2.31 -0.89
N THR A 75 -4.53 -2.19 -0.34
CA THR A 75 -5.79 -2.27 -1.08
C THR A 75 -6.73 -1.15 -0.64
N LYS A 76 -7.65 -0.72 -1.53
CA LYS A 76 -8.61 0.33 -1.20
C LYS A 76 -9.61 -0.11 -0.12
N TYR A 77 -10.13 -1.32 -0.26
CA TYR A 77 -11.07 -1.93 0.69
C TYR A 77 -10.38 -3.06 1.45
N SER A 78 -10.75 -3.26 2.69
CA SER A 78 -10.23 -4.37 3.49
C SER A 78 -10.47 -5.70 2.80
N THR A 79 -9.48 -6.57 2.87
CA THR A 79 -9.51 -7.93 2.34
C THR A 79 -9.39 -8.92 3.49
N TYR A 80 -9.31 -10.19 3.14
CA TYR A 80 -9.03 -11.23 4.13
C TYR A 80 -7.60 -11.12 4.72
N PHE A 81 -6.67 -10.44 4.03
CA PHE A 81 -5.24 -10.42 4.35
C PHE A 81 -4.72 -9.05 4.77
N SER A 82 -5.41 -7.97 4.42
CA SER A 82 -4.97 -6.61 4.72
C SER A 82 -6.15 -5.70 5.02
N TYR A 83 -5.90 -4.67 5.82
CA TYR A 83 -6.86 -3.59 6.05
C TYR A 83 -6.76 -2.58 4.90
N GLY A 84 -7.92 -2.18 4.38
CA GLY A 84 -7.98 -1.25 3.25
C GLY A 84 -7.68 0.19 3.65
N THR A 85 -7.19 0.99 2.70
CA THR A 85 -6.87 2.40 2.92
C THR A 85 -8.09 3.21 3.38
N GLN A 86 -9.31 2.83 2.95
CA GLN A 86 -10.54 3.47 3.41
C GLN A 86 -10.77 3.24 4.91
N PHE A 87 -10.66 2.01 5.38
CA PHE A 87 -10.79 1.67 6.81
C PHE A 87 -9.71 2.34 7.64
N LEU A 88 -8.45 2.30 7.18
CA LEU A 88 -7.33 2.95 7.86
C LEU A 88 -7.51 4.47 7.95
N GLY A 89 -8.01 5.10 6.87
CA GLY A 89 -8.29 6.53 6.87
C GLY A 89 -9.35 6.95 7.90
N GLU A 90 -10.43 6.18 8.05
CA GLU A 90 -11.43 6.46 9.08
C GLU A 90 -10.87 6.24 10.49
N LEU A 91 -10.11 5.16 10.71
CA LEU A 91 -9.43 4.90 11.98
C LEU A 91 -8.50 6.04 12.37
N LEU A 92 -7.66 6.53 11.44
CA LEU A 92 -6.73 7.61 11.71
C LEU A 92 -7.44 8.92 12.07
N LYS A 93 -8.55 9.26 11.40
CA LYS A 93 -9.38 10.41 11.75
C LYS A 93 -10.02 10.27 13.15
N GLU A 94 -10.39 9.05 13.56
CA GLU A 94 -10.91 8.81 14.92
C GLU A 94 -9.81 9.00 15.97
N LEU A 95 -8.60 8.49 15.72
CA LEU A 95 -7.45 8.66 16.60
C LEU A 95 -7.06 10.13 16.75
N ASP A 96 -7.06 10.88 15.66
CA ASP A 96 -6.74 12.31 15.62
C ASP A 96 -7.68 13.16 16.50
N ARG A 97 -8.97 12.78 16.55
CA ARG A 97 -9.97 13.44 17.39
C ARG A 97 -9.88 13.06 18.87
N SER A 98 -9.09 12.06 19.20
CA SER A 98 -9.02 11.55 20.58
C SER A 98 -8.04 12.40 21.42
N PRO A 99 -8.51 13.05 22.50
CA PRO A 99 -7.64 13.87 23.34
C PRO A 99 -6.58 13.04 24.10
N SER A 100 -6.75 11.72 24.16
CA SER A 100 -5.82 10.80 24.83
C SER A 100 -4.66 10.35 23.93
N VAL A 101 -4.72 10.61 22.63
CA VAL A 101 -3.65 10.23 21.70
C VAL A 101 -2.61 11.36 21.64
N SER A 102 -1.35 11.03 21.99
CA SER A 102 -0.24 11.99 21.92
C SER A 102 0.48 11.95 20.57
N GLY A 103 0.39 10.84 19.86
CA GLY A 103 1.02 10.62 18.57
C GLY A 103 0.58 9.33 17.93
N ILE A 104 0.77 9.20 16.63
CA ILE A 104 0.42 8.01 15.85
C ILE A 104 1.67 7.48 15.16
N ILE A 105 1.98 6.21 15.38
CA ILE A 105 3.04 5.51 14.66
C ILE A 105 2.41 4.58 13.65
N LEU A 106 2.67 4.81 12.37
CA LEU A 106 2.33 3.87 11.30
C LEU A 106 3.46 2.83 11.19
N ASN A 107 3.22 1.65 11.74
CA ASN A 107 4.15 0.52 11.66
C ASN A 107 3.90 -0.22 10.35
N ILE A 108 4.76 0.04 9.35
CA ILE A 108 4.54 -0.37 7.96
C ILE A 108 5.47 -1.53 7.61
N ASP A 109 4.88 -2.64 7.15
CA ASP A 109 5.61 -3.73 6.48
C ASP A 109 4.85 -4.14 5.23
N SER A 110 5.17 -3.45 4.12
CA SER A 110 4.44 -3.60 2.86
C SER A 110 5.31 -3.28 1.65
N GLY A 111 5.25 -4.15 0.66
CA GLY A 111 5.84 -3.91 -0.67
C GLY A 111 5.02 -2.96 -1.55
N GLY A 112 3.91 -2.42 -1.04
CA GLY A 112 2.99 -1.59 -1.79
C GLY A 112 1.70 -2.29 -2.19
N GLY A 113 1.04 -1.83 -3.26
CA GLY A 113 -0.23 -2.41 -3.69
C GLY A 113 -0.96 -1.57 -4.74
N MET A 114 -2.27 -1.40 -4.57
CA MET A 114 -3.13 -0.67 -5.51
C MET A 114 -2.82 0.84 -5.47
N VAL A 115 -2.83 1.47 -6.64
CA VAL A 115 -2.78 2.94 -6.76
C VAL A 115 -4.05 3.56 -6.16
N SER A 116 -5.21 2.90 -6.41
CA SER A 116 -6.51 3.40 -5.93
C SER A 116 -6.60 3.39 -4.41
N GLY A 117 -6.90 4.54 -3.83
CA GLY A 117 -7.05 4.76 -2.39
C GLY A 117 -5.75 5.15 -1.66
N THR A 118 -4.58 4.99 -2.29
CA THR A 118 -3.28 5.32 -1.67
C THR A 118 -3.11 6.81 -1.48
N ALA A 119 -3.24 7.61 -2.54
CA ALA A 119 -3.09 9.06 -2.46
C ALA A 119 -4.10 9.71 -1.50
N GLU A 120 -5.32 9.17 -1.40
CA GLU A 120 -6.34 9.65 -0.46
C GLU A 120 -5.89 9.41 0.99
N LEU A 121 -5.36 8.22 1.30
CA LEU A 121 -4.84 7.92 2.64
C LEU A 121 -3.63 8.79 2.98
N THR A 122 -2.68 8.96 2.04
CA THR A 122 -1.53 9.87 2.20
C THR A 122 -1.99 11.29 2.53
N HIS A 123 -3.01 11.79 1.81
CA HIS A 123 -3.57 13.11 2.06
C HIS A 123 -4.25 13.21 3.43
N ILE A 124 -4.96 12.17 3.88
CA ILE A 124 -5.55 12.13 5.23
C ILE A 124 -4.44 12.26 6.26
N ILE A 125 -3.38 11.44 6.19
CA ILE A 125 -2.27 11.43 7.14
C ILE A 125 -1.60 12.80 7.21
N LYS A 126 -1.32 13.41 6.07
CA LYS A 126 -0.68 14.74 5.96
C LYS A 126 -1.48 15.86 6.65
N ASN A 127 -2.80 15.69 6.81
CA ASN A 127 -3.70 16.69 7.38
C ASN A 127 -4.17 16.33 8.81
N LEU A 128 -3.58 15.33 9.46
CA LEU A 128 -3.83 15.06 10.86
C LEU A 128 -3.17 16.16 11.72
N GLU A 129 -3.84 16.53 12.82
CA GLU A 129 -3.27 17.46 13.82
C GLU A 129 -2.36 16.73 14.81
N THR A 130 -2.63 15.45 15.04
CA THR A 130 -1.82 14.57 15.89
C THR A 130 -0.51 14.23 15.20
N PRO A 131 0.67 14.44 15.84
CA PRO A 131 1.97 14.13 15.28
C PRO A 131 2.07 12.67 14.82
N THR A 132 2.68 12.44 13.65
CA THR A 132 2.77 11.14 13.01
C THR A 132 4.20 10.72 12.72
N ILE A 133 4.51 9.44 12.95
CA ILE A 133 5.77 8.81 12.56
C ILE A 133 5.47 7.59 11.68
N SER A 134 6.11 7.49 10.52
CA SER A 134 6.19 6.22 9.82
C SER A 134 7.40 5.41 10.31
N TYR A 135 7.21 4.14 10.61
CA TYR A 135 8.26 3.22 11.00
C TYR A 135 8.19 1.95 10.17
N THR A 136 9.34 1.40 9.79
CA THR A 136 9.41 0.08 9.17
C THR A 136 10.55 -0.74 9.73
N SER A 137 10.30 -2.04 9.95
CA SER A 137 11.34 -3.06 10.19
C SER A 137 11.44 -4.08 9.06
N GLY A 138 10.61 -3.95 8.02
CA GLY A 138 10.55 -4.81 6.85
C GLY A 138 10.57 -3.99 5.56
N TYR A 139 9.47 -4.06 4.79
CA TYR A 139 9.32 -3.34 3.53
C TYR A 139 8.54 -2.04 3.72
N GLN A 140 9.03 -0.96 3.11
CA GLN A 140 8.29 0.29 2.94
C GLN A 140 8.45 0.76 1.48
N CYS A 141 7.75 0.07 0.57
CA CYS A 141 7.94 0.24 -0.86
C CYS A 141 6.69 0.74 -1.57
N SER A 142 6.89 1.55 -2.61
CA SER A 142 5.86 1.95 -3.57
C SER A 142 4.63 2.58 -2.88
N ALA A 143 3.41 2.06 -3.00
CA ALA A 143 2.22 2.60 -2.31
C ALA A 143 2.40 2.70 -0.79
N ALA A 144 3.19 1.81 -0.17
CA ALA A 144 3.50 1.88 1.25
C ALA A 144 4.40 3.08 1.60
N LEU A 145 5.37 3.40 0.74
CA LEU A 145 6.17 4.61 0.88
C LEU A 145 5.35 5.88 0.59
N ASP A 146 4.41 5.83 -0.37
CA ASP A 146 3.47 6.93 -0.62
C ASP A 146 2.67 7.25 0.65
N ILE A 147 2.09 6.24 1.29
CA ILE A 147 1.38 6.38 2.57
C ILE A 147 2.31 6.95 3.66
N ALA A 148 3.50 6.36 3.81
CA ALA A 148 4.49 6.81 4.78
C ALA A 148 4.87 8.27 4.59
N SER A 149 4.97 8.74 3.35
CA SER A 149 5.37 10.11 3.02
C SER A 149 4.41 11.18 3.54
N GLY A 150 3.19 10.80 3.93
CA GLY A 150 2.24 11.70 4.58
C GLY A 150 2.55 11.98 6.05
N CYS A 151 3.44 11.20 6.70
CA CYS A 151 3.83 11.40 8.10
C CYS A 151 4.80 12.57 8.26
N ASP A 152 4.86 13.10 9.48
CA ASP A 152 5.77 14.21 9.84
C ASP A 152 7.22 13.75 9.96
N TYR A 153 7.44 12.48 10.35
CA TYR A 153 8.78 11.94 10.59
C TYR A 153 8.87 10.48 10.11
N HIS A 154 10.04 10.09 9.58
CA HIS A 154 10.22 8.79 8.94
C HIS A 154 11.37 8.03 9.59
N MET A 155 11.08 6.86 10.15
CA MET A 155 12.07 5.99 10.79
C MET A 155 12.09 4.60 10.17
N ALA A 156 13.26 3.98 10.18
CA ALA A 156 13.40 2.58 9.82
C ALA A 156 14.36 1.85 10.75
N SER A 157 14.10 0.56 10.96
CA SER A 157 15.07 -0.33 11.56
C SER A 157 16.35 -0.38 10.70
N PRO A 158 17.55 -0.39 11.29
CA PRO A 158 18.79 -0.67 10.55
C PRO A 158 18.78 -2.00 9.80
N PHE A 159 17.87 -2.90 10.18
CA PHE A 159 17.71 -4.25 9.64
C PHE A 159 16.48 -4.38 8.72
N ALA A 160 15.80 -3.29 8.39
CA ALA A 160 14.68 -3.31 7.47
C ALA A 160 15.11 -3.82 6.07
N ASP A 161 14.18 -4.43 5.35
CA ASP A 161 14.49 -5.09 4.08
C ASP A 161 14.75 -4.07 2.96
N LYS A 162 13.73 -3.26 2.62
CA LYS A 162 13.81 -2.31 1.50
C LYS A 162 12.88 -1.12 1.67
N ILE A 163 13.37 0.03 1.22
CA ILE A 163 12.64 1.31 1.17
C ILE A 163 12.75 1.89 -0.23
N GLY A 164 11.66 2.46 -0.79
CA GLY A 164 11.71 3.07 -2.12
C GLY A 164 10.67 2.53 -3.09
N SER A 165 11.09 2.13 -4.31
CA SER A 165 10.21 1.64 -5.37
C SER A 165 9.15 2.67 -5.80
N ILE A 166 9.56 3.94 -5.98
CA ILE A 166 8.68 5.01 -6.46
C ILE A 166 8.44 4.84 -7.96
N GLY A 167 7.25 4.34 -8.31
CA GLY A 167 6.85 4.04 -9.67
C GLY A 167 5.56 3.24 -9.73
N THR A 168 5.01 3.09 -10.93
CA THR A 168 3.77 2.34 -11.20
C THR A 168 4.00 1.27 -12.26
N MET A 169 3.27 0.19 -12.15
CA MET A 169 3.29 -0.90 -13.12
C MET A 169 1.90 -1.51 -13.30
N LEU A 170 1.68 -2.15 -14.44
CA LEU A 170 0.58 -3.05 -14.67
C LEU A 170 1.15 -4.44 -14.92
N SER A 171 0.67 -5.43 -14.16
CA SER A 171 0.93 -6.84 -14.44
C SER A 171 -0.34 -7.48 -14.97
N TYR A 172 -0.28 -7.99 -16.20
CA TYR A 172 -1.38 -8.66 -16.86
C TYR A 172 -0.99 -10.10 -17.20
N GLN A 173 -1.92 -11.02 -16.96
CA GLN A 173 -1.76 -12.43 -17.30
C GLN A 173 -2.88 -12.85 -18.25
N ASP A 174 -2.51 -13.30 -19.44
CA ASP A 174 -3.47 -13.80 -20.43
C ASP A 174 -3.69 -15.30 -20.24
N PHE A 175 -4.87 -15.67 -19.78
CA PHE A 175 -5.33 -17.05 -19.63
C PHE A 175 -6.24 -17.53 -20.77
N SER A 176 -6.44 -16.75 -21.82
CA SER A 176 -7.37 -17.05 -22.91
C SER A 176 -7.10 -18.41 -23.52
N ALA A 177 -5.85 -18.72 -23.87
CA ALA A 177 -5.47 -20.01 -24.43
C ALA A 177 -5.70 -21.19 -23.47
N MET A 178 -5.61 -20.97 -22.16
CA MET A 178 -5.91 -21.98 -21.15
C MET A 178 -7.41 -22.26 -21.10
N PHE A 179 -8.25 -21.23 -21.09
CA PHE A 179 -9.70 -21.36 -21.10
C PHE A 179 -10.20 -22.01 -22.39
N GLU A 180 -9.63 -21.68 -23.55
CA GLU A 180 -9.94 -22.31 -24.82
C GLU A 180 -9.65 -23.81 -24.79
N LYS A 181 -8.51 -24.24 -24.22
CA LYS A 181 -8.19 -25.66 -24.02
C LYS A 181 -9.20 -26.40 -23.14
N TRP A 182 -9.84 -25.68 -22.22
CA TRP A 182 -10.92 -26.21 -21.37
C TRP A 182 -12.29 -26.15 -22.05
N GLY A 183 -12.37 -25.76 -23.33
CA GLY A 183 -13.59 -25.70 -24.11
C GLY A 183 -14.42 -24.43 -23.90
N ALA A 184 -13.89 -23.44 -23.18
CA ALA A 184 -14.55 -22.15 -23.04
C ALA A 184 -14.39 -21.29 -24.30
N LYS A 185 -15.46 -20.60 -24.69
CA LYS A 185 -15.44 -19.59 -25.75
C LYS A 185 -15.84 -18.25 -25.17
N ILE A 186 -14.99 -17.25 -25.34
CA ILE A 186 -15.23 -15.90 -24.84
C ILE A 186 -15.75 -15.04 -26.00
N TYR A 187 -16.89 -14.40 -25.80
CA TYR A 187 -17.48 -13.46 -26.74
C TYR A 187 -17.62 -12.11 -26.09
N GLU A 188 -17.05 -11.07 -26.71
CA GLU A 188 -17.22 -9.69 -26.29
C GLU A 188 -18.04 -8.95 -27.33
N ILE A 189 -19.18 -8.40 -26.93
CA ILE A 189 -20.09 -7.65 -27.79
C ILE A 189 -20.21 -6.22 -27.26
N TYR A 190 -19.87 -5.27 -28.10
CA TYR A 190 -19.90 -3.84 -27.78
C TYR A 190 -21.02 -3.15 -28.54
N ALA A 191 -21.70 -2.21 -27.89
CA ALA A 191 -22.62 -1.31 -28.60
C ALA A 191 -21.85 -0.47 -29.64
N PRO A 192 -22.44 -0.13 -30.79
CA PRO A 192 -21.76 0.63 -31.83
C PRO A 192 -21.16 1.96 -31.34
N GLN A 193 -21.79 2.58 -30.34
CA GLN A 193 -21.34 3.85 -29.74
C GLN A 193 -20.16 3.66 -28.75
N SER A 194 -19.90 2.45 -28.31
CA SER A 194 -18.91 2.13 -27.24
C SER A 194 -17.52 1.82 -27.82
N THR A 195 -17.05 2.61 -28.78
CA THR A 195 -15.82 2.37 -29.54
C THR A 195 -14.57 2.38 -28.66
N ASP A 196 -14.56 3.16 -27.58
CA ASP A 196 -13.42 3.30 -26.67
C ASP A 196 -13.53 2.43 -25.42
N LYS A 197 -14.65 1.71 -25.24
CA LYS A 197 -14.79 0.82 -24.08
C LYS A 197 -13.78 -0.32 -24.16
N ASN A 198 -12.96 -0.49 -23.08
CA ASN A 198 -11.88 -1.47 -22.99
C ASN A 198 -10.87 -1.38 -24.16
N LYS A 199 -10.66 -0.20 -24.73
CA LYS A 199 -9.77 -0.01 -25.88
C LYS A 199 -8.34 -0.37 -25.53
N GLU A 200 -7.88 0.04 -24.35
CA GLU A 200 -6.53 -0.24 -23.84
C GLU A 200 -6.29 -1.76 -23.77
N TYR A 201 -7.25 -2.49 -23.23
CA TYR A 201 -7.20 -3.95 -23.14
C TYR A 201 -7.17 -4.60 -24.53
N ARG A 202 -8.05 -4.17 -25.43
CA ARG A 202 -8.11 -4.71 -26.79
C ARG A 202 -6.83 -4.45 -27.58
N GLU A 203 -6.20 -3.28 -27.38
CA GLU A 203 -4.91 -2.98 -27.99
C GLU A 203 -3.78 -3.81 -27.38
N LEU A 204 -3.79 -4.00 -26.04
CA LEU A 204 -2.84 -4.88 -25.37
C LEU A 204 -2.89 -6.32 -25.90
N MET A 205 -4.10 -6.86 -26.11
CA MET A 205 -4.30 -8.20 -26.67
C MET A 205 -3.78 -8.34 -28.12
N LYS A 206 -3.56 -7.23 -28.83
CA LYS A 206 -2.91 -7.16 -30.13
C LYS A 206 -1.39 -6.92 -30.02
N GLY A 207 -0.84 -6.89 -28.81
CA GLY A 207 0.56 -6.59 -28.55
C GLY A 207 0.90 -5.09 -28.49
N ASN A 208 -0.10 -4.20 -28.45
CA ASN A 208 0.09 -2.75 -28.37
C ASN A 208 -0.15 -2.26 -26.94
N GLU A 209 0.93 -2.03 -26.20
CA GLU A 209 0.89 -1.55 -24.79
C GLU A 209 0.82 -0.02 -24.62
N LYS A 210 0.84 0.74 -25.74
CA LYS A 210 0.99 2.20 -25.73
C LYS A 210 -0.03 2.91 -24.83
N LEU A 211 -1.31 2.55 -24.93
CA LEU A 211 -2.36 3.21 -24.15
C LEU A 211 -2.22 2.96 -22.65
N TYR A 212 -1.85 1.75 -22.24
CA TYR A 212 -1.55 1.48 -20.84
C TYR A 212 -0.30 2.19 -20.37
N THR A 213 0.75 2.26 -21.19
CA THR A 213 1.97 3.01 -20.87
C THR A 213 1.68 4.49 -20.65
N GLU A 214 0.82 5.10 -21.47
CA GLU A 214 0.39 6.48 -21.30
C GLU A 214 -0.40 6.69 -20.00
N GLN A 215 -1.30 5.78 -19.64
CA GLN A 215 -2.02 5.82 -18.35
C GLN A 215 -1.07 5.65 -17.16
N LEU A 216 -0.16 4.68 -17.21
CA LEU A 216 0.83 4.43 -16.16
C LEU A 216 1.76 5.64 -15.96
N LYS A 217 2.11 6.34 -17.05
CA LYS A 217 2.90 7.57 -16.97
C LYS A 217 2.21 8.64 -16.14
N VAL A 218 0.92 8.89 -16.37
CA VAL A 218 0.15 9.88 -15.59
C VAL A 218 0.15 9.50 -14.11
N LEU A 219 -0.12 8.22 -13.78
CA LEU A 219 -0.11 7.75 -12.39
C LEU A 219 1.28 7.84 -11.74
N ALA A 220 2.33 7.58 -12.51
CA ALA A 220 3.72 7.72 -12.03
C ALA A 220 4.09 9.18 -11.79
N ASP A 221 3.72 10.08 -12.71
CA ASP A 221 3.98 11.52 -12.58
C ASP A 221 3.27 12.09 -11.33
N ASP A 222 2.03 11.68 -11.05
CA ASP A 222 1.29 12.07 -9.84
C ASP A 222 1.96 11.54 -8.57
N PHE A 223 2.40 10.29 -8.56
CA PHE A 223 3.12 9.71 -7.44
C PHE A 223 4.44 10.44 -7.18
N ILE A 224 5.26 10.65 -8.21
CA ILE A 224 6.53 11.38 -8.12
C ILE A 224 6.29 12.81 -7.59
N SER A 225 5.24 13.47 -8.03
CA SER A 225 4.89 14.83 -7.59
C SER A 225 4.60 14.85 -6.08
N ARG A 226 3.81 13.89 -5.58
CA ARG A 226 3.55 13.76 -4.14
C ARG A 226 4.82 13.47 -3.34
N MET A 227 5.71 12.60 -3.85
CA MET A 227 6.98 12.33 -3.18
C MET A 227 7.85 13.58 -3.05
N LYS A 228 7.96 14.35 -4.14
CA LYS A 228 8.70 15.62 -4.13
C LYS A 228 8.10 16.64 -3.18
N GLU A 229 6.76 16.72 -3.13
CA GLU A 229 6.07 17.64 -2.21
C GLU A 229 6.24 17.22 -0.74
N ASN A 230 6.08 15.93 -0.42
CA ASN A 230 6.06 15.45 0.95
C ASN A 230 7.46 15.38 1.56
N PHE A 231 8.45 14.89 0.82
CA PHE A 231 9.83 14.84 1.29
C PHE A 231 10.58 16.18 1.13
N GLY A 232 10.15 17.04 0.21
CA GLY A 232 10.75 18.36 -0.01
C GLY A 232 12.23 18.28 -0.40
N GLU A 233 13.00 19.28 0.06
CA GLU A 233 14.42 19.44 -0.26
C GLU A 233 15.34 18.36 0.36
N LYS A 234 14.86 17.63 1.37
CA LYS A 234 15.64 16.53 1.98
C LYS A 234 15.85 15.35 1.03
N LEU A 235 14.93 15.14 0.08
CA LEU A 235 15.04 14.05 -0.88
C LEU A 235 16.01 14.36 -1.98
N LYS A 236 17.13 13.63 -1.99
CA LYS A 236 18.18 13.75 -3.01
C LYS A 236 17.91 12.77 -4.16
N ASP A 237 17.77 13.30 -5.37
CA ASP A 237 17.64 12.45 -6.55
C ASP A 237 19.02 11.94 -7.01
N ASP A 238 19.26 10.65 -6.81
CA ASP A 238 20.47 9.95 -7.29
C ASP A 238 20.36 9.54 -8.77
N GLY A 239 19.35 10.02 -9.49
CA GLY A 239 19.02 9.67 -10.87
C GLY A 239 18.24 8.34 -11.00
N HIS A 240 17.91 7.68 -9.88
CA HIS A 240 17.21 6.40 -9.82
C HIS A 240 16.02 6.38 -8.88
N VAL A 241 15.94 7.29 -7.92
CA VAL A 241 14.89 7.32 -6.88
C VAL A 241 13.48 7.34 -7.47
N PHE A 242 13.28 8.09 -8.57
CA PHE A 242 12.00 8.16 -9.29
C PHE A 242 11.87 7.17 -10.45
N LYS A 243 12.72 6.12 -10.47
CA LYS A 243 12.71 5.07 -11.49
C LYS A 243 12.40 3.68 -10.90
N GLY A 244 11.81 3.64 -9.71
CA GLY A 244 11.42 2.40 -9.05
C GLY A 244 12.55 1.67 -8.32
N LYS A 245 13.70 2.30 -8.09
CA LYS A 245 14.80 1.70 -7.32
C LYS A 245 14.38 1.52 -5.85
N THR A 246 14.84 0.44 -5.23
CA THR A 246 14.76 0.20 -3.79
C THR A 246 16.12 0.37 -3.15
N TYR A 247 16.14 0.77 -1.90
CA TYR A 247 17.31 1.13 -1.11
C TYR A 247 17.36 0.32 0.17
N THR A 248 18.57 0.06 0.66
CA THR A 248 18.78 -0.38 2.04
C THR A 248 18.44 0.76 3.01
N PRO A 249 18.18 0.49 4.29
CA PRO A 249 17.88 1.54 5.28
C PRO A 249 18.95 2.64 5.33
N LYS A 250 20.22 2.27 5.21
CA LYS A 250 21.33 3.21 5.22
C LYS A 250 21.32 4.12 3.98
N GLU A 251 21.15 3.57 2.79
CA GLU A 251 21.02 4.36 1.56
C GLU A 251 19.78 5.26 1.59
N ALA A 252 18.65 4.77 2.14
CA ALA A 252 17.42 5.54 2.29
C ALA A 252 17.62 6.77 3.20
N LEU A 253 18.40 6.62 4.28
CA LEU A 253 18.80 7.75 5.14
C LEU A 253 19.69 8.74 4.38
N GLU A 254 20.68 8.25 3.63
CA GLU A 254 21.63 9.10 2.88
C GLU A 254 20.93 9.96 1.80
N ILE A 255 19.87 9.41 1.17
CA ILE A 255 19.10 10.12 0.14
C ILE A 255 17.86 10.85 0.69
N GLY A 256 17.56 10.75 1.98
CA GLY A 256 16.49 11.50 2.63
C GLY A 256 15.09 10.89 2.47
N LEU A 257 14.97 9.58 2.20
CA LEU A 257 13.69 8.84 2.26
C LEU A 257 13.28 8.49 3.68
N ILE A 258 14.20 8.49 4.62
CA ILE A 258 13.96 8.41 6.06
C ILE A 258 14.80 9.45 6.78
N ASP A 259 14.39 9.80 7.99
CA ASP A 259 15.04 10.81 8.82
C ASP A 259 15.99 10.17 9.83
N GLU A 260 15.71 8.92 10.28
CA GLU A 260 16.48 8.27 11.34
C GLU A 260 16.44 6.74 11.22
N LEU A 261 17.52 6.11 11.65
CA LEU A 261 17.58 4.66 11.90
C LEU A 261 17.40 4.41 13.39
N GLY A 262 16.46 3.53 13.75
CA GLY A 262 16.16 3.21 15.15
C GLY A 262 15.18 2.04 15.28
N SER A 263 14.83 1.74 16.52
CA SER A 263 13.83 0.73 16.87
C SER A 263 12.41 1.33 16.93
N LEU A 264 11.40 0.48 17.03
CA LEU A 264 10.02 0.93 17.30
C LEU A 264 9.91 1.61 18.68
N GLU A 265 10.69 1.17 19.65
CA GLU A 265 10.79 1.78 20.98
C GLU A 265 11.37 3.20 20.90
N ASP A 266 12.37 3.42 20.02
CA ASP A 266 12.90 4.75 19.78
C ASP A 266 11.82 5.66 19.16
N ALA A 267 11.01 5.16 18.23
CA ALA A 267 9.88 5.89 17.67
C ALA A 267 8.83 6.24 18.75
N LEU A 268 8.49 5.27 19.62
CA LEU A 268 7.56 5.51 20.74
C LEU A 268 8.08 6.59 21.71
N SER A 269 9.39 6.65 21.93
CA SER A 269 10.01 7.60 22.84
C SER A 269 9.96 9.06 22.38
N LYS A 270 9.57 9.31 21.14
CA LYS A 270 9.45 10.68 20.58
C LYS A 270 8.13 11.38 20.96
N PHE A 271 7.19 10.65 21.56
CA PHE A 271 5.89 11.16 22.03
C PHE A 271 5.79 11.14 23.56
#